data_fe9322352b6eec472882a63931105cef
#
_entry.id   fe9322352b6eec472882a63931105cef
#
_cell.length_a   1.000
_cell.length_b   1.000
_cell.length_c   1.000
_cell.angle_alpha   90.00
_cell.angle_beta   90.00
_cell.angle_gamma   90.00
#
_symmetry.space_group_name_H-M   'P 1'
#
loop_
_entity.id
_entity.type
_entity.pdbx_description
1 polymer ?
#
loop_
_entity_poly.entity_id
_entity_poly.type
_entity_poly.pdbx_seq_one_letter_code
_entity_poly.pdbx_strand_id
1 'polypeptide(L)'
;MKPVFLSSIFASLVVASIAAASEPAPERQKELVRMVRQDCGSCHGMTLNGGLGPALTVEALKERDIPKESLVATIVGGRPGTPMPPWHRFLSESEADWIVDRLIEGFPQQ
;
A
#
# COMPACT_ATOMS: atom_id res chain seq x y z
N MET A 1 57.92 29.80 -21.16
CA MET A 1 56.48 29.80 -20.94
C MET A 1 55.97 28.38 -20.90
N LYS A 2 55.55 27.91 -19.76
CA LYS A 2 54.95 26.57 -19.63
C LYS A 2 53.42 26.72 -19.67
N PRO A 3 52.71 25.96 -20.51
CA PRO A 3 51.25 26.03 -20.50
C PRO A 3 50.69 25.33 -19.26
N VAL A 4 49.86 26.05 -18.52
CA VAL A 4 49.10 25.52 -17.39
C VAL A 4 47.86 24.85 -17.96
N PHE A 5 47.82 23.51 -17.93
CA PHE A 5 46.60 22.76 -18.24
C PHE A 5 45.65 22.84 -17.05
N LEU A 6 44.60 23.63 -17.17
CA LEU A 6 43.48 23.57 -16.26
C LEU A 6 42.66 22.29 -16.57
N SER A 7 42.84 21.28 -15.76
CA SER A 7 41.96 20.11 -15.80
C SER A 7 40.63 20.44 -15.13
N SER A 8 39.62 20.68 -15.96
CA SER A 8 38.23 20.78 -15.47
C SER A 8 37.72 19.41 -15.08
N ILE A 9 37.63 19.18 -13.79
CA ILE A 9 36.96 17.99 -13.25
C ILE A 9 35.47 18.26 -13.31
N PHE A 10 34.78 17.68 -14.29
CA PHE A 10 33.31 17.60 -14.32
C PHE A 10 32.88 16.56 -13.29
N ALA A 11 32.42 17.03 -12.14
CA ALA A 11 31.76 16.19 -11.18
C ALA A 11 30.33 15.91 -11.68
N SER A 12 30.14 14.73 -12.27
CA SER A 12 28.80 14.26 -12.63
C SER A 12 28.01 13.93 -11.35
N LEU A 13 27.08 14.80 -10.99
CA LEU A 13 26.08 14.49 -9.99
C LEU A 13 25.14 13.42 -10.55
N VAL A 14 25.33 12.18 -10.11
CA VAL A 14 24.33 11.13 -10.31
C VAL A 14 23.20 11.39 -9.32
N VAL A 15 22.13 12.00 -9.81
CA VAL A 15 20.88 12.13 -9.06
C VAL A 15 20.23 10.74 -9.09
N ALA A 16 20.38 9.98 -8.00
CA ALA A 16 19.63 8.77 -7.81
C ALA A 16 18.17 9.14 -7.63
N SER A 17 17.36 8.96 -8.67
CA SER A 17 15.90 9.02 -8.55
C SER A 17 15.45 7.88 -7.64
N ILE A 18 15.13 8.19 -6.39
CA ILE A 18 14.41 7.29 -5.52
C ILE A 18 13.00 7.22 -6.11
N ALA A 19 12.70 6.09 -6.79
CA ALA A 19 11.34 5.80 -7.21
C ALA A 19 10.51 5.55 -5.94
N ALA A 20 9.91 6.61 -5.39
CA ALA A 20 8.84 6.45 -4.43
C ALA A 20 7.71 5.70 -5.15
N ALA A 21 7.18 4.61 -4.52
CA ALA A 21 5.98 3.96 -5.01
C ALA A 21 4.93 5.05 -5.22
N SER A 22 4.52 5.28 -6.48
CA SER A 22 3.62 6.37 -6.81
C SER A 22 2.25 6.06 -6.21
N GLU A 23 1.67 7.02 -5.52
CA GLU A 23 0.29 6.94 -5.05
C GLU A 23 -0.65 6.71 -6.24
N PRO A 24 -1.75 5.95 -6.07
CA PRO A 24 -2.77 5.82 -7.09
C PRO A 24 -3.30 7.20 -7.49
N ALA A 25 -3.67 7.37 -8.78
CA ALA A 25 -4.33 8.58 -9.24
C ALA A 25 -5.64 8.83 -8.44
N PRO A 26 -6.09 10.09 -8.28
CA PRO A 26 -7.26 10.42 -7.46
C PRO A 26 -8.53 9.61 -7.79
N GLU A 27 -8.80 9.38 -9.06
CA GLU A 27 -9.96 8.56 -9.46
C GLU A 27 -9.79 7.09 -9.06
N ARG A 28 -8.56 6.57 -9.17
CA ARG A 28 -8.26 5.20 -8.72
C ARG A 28 -8.37 5.08 -7.20
N GLN A 29 -7.97 6.09 -6.44
CA GLN A 29 -8.16 6.12 -4.98
C GLN A 29 -9.64 5.97 -4.61
N LYS A 30 -10.54 6.68 -5.30
CA LYS A 30 -11.99 6.54 -5.09
C LYS A 30 -12.49 5.13 -5.36
N GLU A 31 -12.00 4.50 -6.43
CA GLU A 31 -12.34 3.12 -6.75
C GLU A 31 -11.83 2.16 -5.67
N LEU A 32 -10.62 2.34 -5.19
CA LEU A 32 -10.03 1.51 -4.14
C LEU A 32 -10.79 1.67 -2.81
N VAL A 33 -11.19 2.89 -2.44
CA VAL A 33 -12.02 3.13 -1.25
C VAL A 33 -13.35 2.39 -1.38
N ARG A 34 -13.99 2.47 -2.53
CA ARG A 34 -15.25 1.76 -2.80
C ARG A 34 -15.06 0.24 -2.72
N MET A 35 -14.00 -0.28 -3.34
CA MET A 35 -13.66 -1.70 -3.30
C MET A 35 -13.48 -2.19 -1.87
N VAL A 36 -12.72 -1.47 -1.05
CA VAL A 36 -12.51 -1.84 0.36
C VAL A 36 -13.83 -1.82 1.12
N ARG A 37 -14.65 -0.79 0.94
CA ARG A 37 -15.95 -0.70 1.64
C ARG A 37 -16.92 -1.81 1.25
N GLN A 38 -16.97 -2.16 -0.03
CA GLN A 38 -17.94 -3.13 -0.54
C GLN A 38 -17.39 -4.56 -0.53
N ASP A 39 -16.23 -4.77 -1.10
CA ASP A 39 -15.70 -6.13 -1.32
C ASP A 39 -14.95 -6.66 -0.09
N CYS A 40 -14.01 -5.90 0.43
CA CYS A 40 -13.35 -6.27 1.69
C CYS A 40 -14.36 -6.23 2.84
N GLY A 41 -15.23 -5.24 2.85
CA GLY A 41 -16.29 -5.08 3.84
C GLY A 41 -17.29 -6.23 3.89
N SER A 42 -17.48 -6.97 2.81
CA SER A 42 -18.36 -8.14 2.80
C SER A 42 -17.96 -9.20 3.83
N CYS A 43 -16.66 -9.34 4.09
CA CYS A 43 -16.12 -10.28 5.07
C CYS A 43 -15.60 -9.60 6.34
N HIS A 44 -14.99 -8.40 6.19
CA HIS A 44 -14.39 -7.67 7.32
C HIS A 44 -15.37 -6.70 8.01
N GLY A 45 -16.63 -6.67 7.57
CA GLY A 45 -17.66 -5.76 8.06
C GLY A 45 -17.74 -4.48 7.23
N MET A 46 -18.95 -3.98 7.02
CA MET A 46 -19.21 -2.77 6.22
C MET A 46 -18.60 -1.50 6.86
N THR A 47 -18.37 -1.53 8.17
CA THR A 47 -17.64 -0.51 8.93
C THR A 47 -16.23 -0.98 9.32
N LEU A 48 -15.76 -2.09 8.74
CA LEU A 48 -14.47 -2.72 9.03
C LEU A 48 -14.29 -3.18 10.49
N ASN A 49 -15.37 -3.34 11.22
CA ASN A 49 -15.37 -3.79 12.61
C ASN A 49 -15.34 -5.32 12.77
N GLY A 50 -15.19 -6.06 11.69
CA GLY A 50 -15.16 -7.50 11.70
C GLY A 50 -16.47 -8.13 11.23
N GLY A 51 -16.39 -9.39 10.91
CA GLY A 51 -17.45 -10.24 10.42
C GLY A 51 -16.90 -11.65 10.27
N LEU A 52 -17.00 -12.25 9.07
CA LEU A 52 -16.32 -13.49 8.75
C LEU A 52 -14.80 -13.36 8.87
N GLY A 53 -14.26 -12.21 8.41
CA GLY A 53 -12.87 -11.83 8.62
C GLY A 53 -12.68 -10.96 9.86
N PRO A 54 -11.43 -10.80 10.32
CA PRO A 54 -11.14 -9.97 11.50
C PRO A 54 -11.37 -8.48 11.22
N ALA A 55 -11.54 -7.70 12.29
CA ALA A 55 -11.66 -6.24 12.21
C ALA A 55 -10.40 -5.61 11.59
N LEU A 56 -10.60 -4.58 10.78
CA LEU A 56 -9.56 -3.80 10.12
C LEU A 56 -9.54 -2.34 10.61
N THR A 57 -10.02 -2.11 11.82
CA THR A 57 -9.95 -0.80 12.49
C THR A 57 -8.52 -0.49 12.93
N VAL A 58 -8.23 0.78 13.14
CA VAL A 58 -6.91 1.23 13.65
C VAL A 58 -6.53 0.48 14.93
N GLU A 59 -7.49 0.38 15.86
CA GLU A 59 -7.30 -0.29 17.15
C GLU A 59 -7.00 -1.78 16.98
N ALA A 60 -7.78 -2.47 16.14
CA ALA A 60 -7.62 -3.89 15.90
C ALA A 60 -6.28 -4.22 15.22
N LEU A 61 -5.87 -3.40 14.24
CA LEU A 61 -4.58 -3.59 13.57
C LEU A 61 -3.41 -3.32 14.49
N LYS A 62 -3.52 -2.29 15.34
CA LYS A 62 -2.51 -1.97 16.34
C LYS A 62 -2.38 -3.07 17.39
N GLU A 63 -3.48 -3.60 17.87
CA GLU A 63 -3.50 -4.67 18.88
C GLU A 63 -2.86 -5.95 18.35
N ARG A 64 -3.12 -6.32 17.09
CA ARG A 64 -2.54 -7.51 16.46
C ARG A 64 -1.06 -7.37 16.11
N ASP A 65 -0.57 -6.14 16.01
CA ASP A 65 0.85 -5.80 15.74
C ASP A 65 1.46 -6.58 14.57
N ILE A 66 0.72 -6.68 13.46
CA ILE A 66 1.17 -7.37 12.25
C ILE A 66 2.00 -6.40 11.40
N PRO A 67 3.20 -6.79 10.94
CA PRO A 67 3.99 -5.95 10.05
C PRO A 67 3.22 -5.57 8.78
N LYS A 68 3.36 -4.32 8.33
CA LYS A 68 2.70 -3.79 7.14
C LYS A 68 2.87 -4.70 5.93
N GLU A 69 4.09 -5.17 5.69
CA GLU A 69 4.44 -6.04 4.56
C GLU A 69 3.65 -7.35 4.58
N SER A 70 3.37 -7.87 5.77
CA SER A 70 2.56 -9.08 5.93
C SER A 70 1.09 -8.82 5.62
N LEU A 71 0.58 -7.63 5.95
CA LEU A 71 -0.79 -7.22 5.59
C LEU A 71 -0.92 -7.05 4.07
N VAL A 72 0.05 -6.43 3.42
CA VAL A 72 0.11 -6.28 1.96
C VAL A 72 0.14 -7.66 1.29
N ALA A 73 1.01 -8.56 1.75
CA ALA A 73 1.10 -9.92 1.22
C ALA A 73 -0.21 -10.70 1.38
N THR A 74 -0.92 -10.50 2.48
CA THR A 74 -2.23 -11.10 2.74
C THR A 74 -3.28 -10.64 1.74
N ILE A 75 -3.29 -9.37 1.37
CA ILE A 75 -4.20 -8.84 0.35
C ILE A 75 -3.85 -9.43 -1.02
N VAL A 76 -2.60 -9.31 -1.42
CA VAL A 76 -2.15 -9.71 -2.76
C VAL A 76 -2.28 -11.21 -2.98
N GLY A 77 -1.82 -12.01 -2.05
CA GLY A 77 -1.74 -13.47 -2.16
C GLY A 77 -2.88 -14.24 -1.49
N GLY A 78 -3.74 -13.55 -0.74
CA GLY A 78 -4.74 -14.21 0.10
C GLY A 78 -4.12 -15.00 1.26
N ARG A 79 -4.96 -15.76 1.95
CA ARG A 79 -4.51 -16.69 2.98
C ARG A 79 -5.01 -18.09 2.64
N PRO A 80 -4.16 -18.95 2.08
CA PRO A 80 -4.53 -20.33 1.71
C PRO A 80 -5.15 -21.09 2.89
N GLY A 81 -6.22 -21.84 2.63
CA GLY A 81 -6.95 -22.56 3.65
C GLY A 81 -7.96 -21.71 4.44
N THR A 82 -8.11 -20.44 4.10
CA THR A 82 -9.10 -19.52 4.68
C THR A 82 -9.96 -18.91 3.59
N PRO A 83 -11.11 -18.26 3.94
CA PRO A 83 -11.93 -17.55 2.95
C PRO A 83 -11.27 -16.31 2.33
N MET A 84 -10.16 -15.79 2.88
CA MET A 84 -9.48 -14.63 2.34
C MET A 84 -8.86 -14.93 0.98
N PRO A 85 -9.42 -14.39 -0.14
CA PRO A 85 -8.93 -14.68 -1.47
C PRO A 85 -7.73 -13.79 -1.85
N PRO A 86 -6.94 -14.18 -2.86
CA PRO A 86 -5.92 -13.31 -3.43
C PRO A 86 -6.54 -12.21 -4.29
N TRP A 87 -6.07 -10.98 -4.12
CA TRP A 87 -6.59 -9.80 -4.82
C TRP A 87 -5.69 -9.30 -5.95
N HIS A 88 -4.58 -9.99 -6.24
CA HIS A 88 -3.60 -9.56 -7.25
C HIS A 88 -4.19 -9.36 -8.66
N ARG A 89 -5.34 -9.92 -8.97
CA ARG A 89 -6.01 -9.74 -10.26
C ARG A 89 -6.73 -8.39 -10.38
N PHE A 90 -7.07 -7.77 -9.25
CA PHE A 90 -7.89 -6.57 -9.19
C PHE A 90 -7.10 -5.33 -8.77
N LEU A 91 -5.96 -5.53 -8.14
CA LEU A 91 -5.11 -4.45 -7.66
C LEU A 91 -3.63 -4.85 -7.66
N SER A 92 -2.77 -3.86 -7.82
CA SER A 92 -1.33 -4.05 -7.75
C SER A 92 -0.84 -4.12 -6.31
N GLU A 93 0.41 -4.55 -6.13
CA GLU A 93 1.06 -4.54 -4.82
C GLU A 93 1.16 -3.13 -4.24
N SER A 94 1.48 -2.12 -5.09
CA SER A 94 1.52 -0.72 -4.65
C SER A 94 0.15 -0.19 -4.25
N GLU A 95 -0.92 -0.63 -4.90
CA GLU A 95 -2.29 -0.31 -4.49
C GLU A 95 -2.68 -0.99 -3.17
N ALA A 96 -2.26 -2.24 -2.98
CA ALA A 96 -2.43 -2.93 -1.70
C ALA A 96 -1.67 -2.23 -0.57
N ASP A 97 -0.46 -1.79 -0.84
CA ASP A 97 0.35 -1.00 0.09
C ASP A 97 -0.35 0.31 0.49
N TRP A 98 -0.89 1.02 -0.48
CA TRP A 98 -1.68 2.23 -0.25
C TRP A 98 -2.93 1.96 0.61
N ILE A 99 -3.65 0.86 0.34
CA ILE A 99 -4.81 0.44 1.13
C ILE A 99 -4.41 0.17 2.58
N VAL A 100 -3.33 -0.57 2.79
CA VAL A 100 -2.84 -0.88 4.15
C VAL A 100 -2.45 0.38 4.91
N ASP A 101 -1.80 1.34 4.27
CA ASP A 101 -1.50 2.64 4.88
C ASP A 101 -2.77 3.36 5.32
N ARG A 102 -3.82 3.36 4.50
CA ARG A 102 -5.11 3.96 4.86
C ARG A 102 -5.79 3.23 6.01
N LEU A 103 -5.69 1.89 6.06
CA LEU A 103 -6.23 1.11 7.16
C LEU A 103 -5.51 1.41 8.48
N ILE A 104 -4.19 1.51 8.46
CA ILE A 104 -3.37 1.83 9.65
C ILE A 104 -3.66 3.24 10.18
N GLU A 105 -3.88 4.20 9.31
CA GLU A 105 -4.17 5.59 9.66
C GLU A 105 -5.64 5.86 10.02
N GLY A 106 -6.53 4.98 9.64
CA GLY A 106 -7.97 5.15 9.69
C GLY A 106 -8.54 5.27 8.29
N PHE A 107 -9.32 4.26 7.87
CA PHE A 107 -9.82 4.17 6.50
C PHE A 107 -10.80 5.28 6.18
N PRO A 108 -10.71 5.95 5.01
CA PRO A 108 -11.59 7.06 4.64
C PRO A 108 -13.06 6.68 4.65
N GLN A 109 -13.90 7.55 5.16
CA GLN A 109 -15.34 7.48 4.95
C GLN A 109 -15.67 7.92 3.52
N GLN A 110 -16.65 7.29 2.90
CA GLN A 110 -17.12 7.73 1.57
C GLN A 110 -17.84 9.06 1.67
#